data_cc1c68b8225fea53c32c44fc5315c1c8
#
_entry.id   cc1c68b8225fea53c32c44fc5315c1c8
#
_cell.length_a   1.000
_cell.length_b   1.000
_cell.length_c   1.000
_cell.angle_alpha   90.00
_cell.angle_beta   90.00
_cell.angle_gamma   90.00
#
_symmetry.space_group_name_H-M   'P 1'
#
loop_
_entity.id
_entity.type
_entity.pdbx_description
1 polymer ?
#
loop_
_entity_poly.entity_id
_entity_poly.type
_entity_poly.pdbx_seq_one_letter_code
_entity_poly.pdbx_strand_id
1 'polypeptide(L)'
;MQQYMKTKSYKILLPLQLLDFTLMRSCWIKLKKKGVHIAHINLSVGAGTFQPVKVDKIKDHDIHEEFVEVEPSVIDKVIKTKEKGNKVIAVGTTATRAIETAFLNNEKSFRGYTKLFIYPGFNFKAVDLLITNFHLPKSSLLMLVSAFIGFNNMKSIYTKAVEEKYRFLSYGDAMLLKKNET
;
A
#
# COMPACT_ATOMS: atom_id res chain seq x y z
N MET A 1 -12.23 -13.35 7.21
CA MET A 1 -12.56 -11.99 6.75
C MET A 1 -13.73 -11.33 7.50
N GLN A 2 -14.77 -12.06 7.92
CA GLN A 2 -15.93 -11.48 8.65
C GLN A 2 -15.64 -11.05 10.09
N GLN A 3 -14.69 -11.66 10.77
CA GLN A 3 -14.41 -11.39 12.20
C GLN A 3 -13.65 -10.09 12.46
N TYR A 4 -12.86 -9.60 11.48
CA TYR A 4 -12.10 -8.35 11.59
C TYR A 4 -12.92 -7.07 11.32
N MET A 5 -14.10 -7.19 10.73
CA MET A 5 -14.91 -6.04 10.31
C MET A 5 -15.95 -5.57 11.34
N LYS A 6 -16.17 -6.28 12.44
CA LYS A 6 -17.35 -6.04 13.30
C LYS A 6 -17.25 -4.87 14.28
N THR A 7 -16.07 -4.26 14.50
CA THR A 7 -15.93 -3.26 15.59
C THR A 7 -15.05 -2.04 15.33
N LYS A 8 -14.49 -1.84 14.11
CA LYS A 8 -13.60 -0.68 13.85
C LYS A 8 -13.97 0.02 12.55
N SER A 9 -13.97 1.36 12.56
CA SER A 9 -14.08 2.17 11.35
C SER A 9 -12.77 2.14 10.60
N TYR A 10 -12.81 1.83 9.30
CA TYR A 10 -11.63 1.81 8.43
C TYR A 10 -11.67 2.96 7.44
N LYS A 11 -10.52 3.55 7.16
CA LYS A 11 -10.34 4.48 6.04
C LYS A 11 -9.41 3.87 5.01
N ILE A 12 -9.86 3.83 3.77
CA ILE A 12 -9.13 3.21 2.66
C ILE A 12 -8.58 4.30 1.77
N LEU A 13 -7.30 4.22 1.48
CA LEU A 13 -6.57 5.10 0.57
C LEU A 13 -6.38 4.41 -0.78
N LEU A 14 -6.73 5.08 -1.87
CA LEU A 14 -6.72 4.54 -3.21
C LEU A 14 -6.02 5.46 -4.21
N PRO A 15 -5.25 4.91 -5.14
CA PRO A 15 -4.89 5.63 -6.35
C PRO A 15 -6.09 5.70 -7.31
N LEU A 16 -6.33 6.89 -7.87
CA LEU A 16 -7.52 7.13 -8.72
C LEU A 16 -7.49 6.31 -10.01
N GLN A 17 -6.31 5.98 -10.53
CA GLN A 17 -6.12 5.29 -11.81
C GLN A 17 -6.00 3.75 -11.72
N LEU A 18 -5.86 3.19 -10.51
CA LEU A 18 -5.69 1.74 -10.30
C LEU A 18 -6.87 1.09 -9.57
N LEU A 19 -8.00 1.79 -9.51
CA LEU A 19 -9.21 1.40 -8.76
C LEU A 19 -9.78 0.03 -9.17
N ASP A 20 -9.60 -0.35 -10.42
CA ASP A 20 -10.29 -1.50 -11.00
C ASP A 20 -9.49 -2.82 -10.95
N PHE A 21 -8.19 -2.75 -10.62
CA PHE A 21 -7.33 -3.94 -10.73
C PHE A 21 -7.22 -4.78 -9.45
N THR A 22 -7.32 -4.17 -8.27
CA THR A 22 -7.13 -4.88 -6.99
C THR A 22 -8.46 -5.23 -6.31
N LEU A 23 -9.48 -4.37 -6.44
CA LEU A 23 -10.81 -4.60 -5.87
C LEU A 23 -11.92 -4.24 -6.87
N MET A 24 -12.87 -5.14 -7.02
CA MET A 24 -14.02 -4.92 -7.90
C MET A 24 -14.93 -3.79 -7.38
N ARG A 25 -15.58 -3.05 -8.29
CA ARG A 25 -16.51 -1.95 -7.97
C ARG A 25 -17.60 -2.35 -6.95
N SER A 26 -18.08 -3.59 -7.01
CA SER A 26 -19.04 -4.12 -6.05
C SER A 26 -18.51 -4.18 -4.61
N CYS A 27 -17.20 -4.40 -4.42
CA CYS A 27 -16.56 -4.38 -3.11
C CYS A 27 -16.60 -2.98 -2.50
N TRP A 28 -16.35 -1.94 -3.30
CA TRP A 28 -16.37 -0.53 -2.86
C TRP A 28 -17.76 -0.12 -2.37
N ILE A 29 -18.81 -0.51 -3.08
CA ILE A 29 -20.19 -0.24 -2.69
C ILE A 29 -20.51 -0.92 -1.35
N LYS A 30 -20.09 -2.18 -1.18
CA LYS A 30 -20.29 -2.91 0.08
C LYS A 30 -19.53 -2.30 1.24
N LEU A 31 -18.30 -1.82 1.02
CA LEU A 31 -17.49 -1.16 2.06
C LEU A 31 -18.12 0.16 2.50
N LYS A 32 -18.56 1.01 1.55
CA LYS A 32 -19.29 2.25 1.84
C LYS A 32 -20.56 1.99 2.65
N LYS A 33 -21.38 1.00 2.28
CA LYS A 33 -22.58 0.61 3.02
C LYS A 33 -22.31 0.14 4.45
N LYS A 34 -21.08 -0.34 4.73
CA LYS A 34 -20.62 -0.74 6.07
C LYS A 34 -19.96 0.40 6.85
N GLY A 35 -20.05 1.64 6.37
CA GLY A 35 -19.50 2.82 7.06
C GLY A 35 -17.98 2.98 6.90
N VAL A 36 -17.35 2.26 5.97
CA VAL A 36 -15.93 2.44 5.67
C VAL A 36 -15.75 3.73 4.87
N HIS A 37 -14.92 4.63 5.39
CA HIS A 37 -14.58 5.87 4.71
C HIS A 37 -13.52 5.62 3.64
N ILE A 38 -13.77 6.12 2.43
CA ILE A 38 -12.84 6.00 1.29
C ILE A 38 -12.24 7.37 1.00
N ALA A 39 -10.95 7.40 0.71
CA ALA A 39 -10.23 8.57 0.21
C ALA A 39 -9.41 8.17 -1.02
N HIS A 40 -9.19 9.12 -1.92
CA HIS A 40 -8.48 8.91 -3.17
C HIS A 40 -7.20 9.75 -3.18
N ILE A 41 -6.17 9.21 -3.80
CA ILE A 41 -4.88 9.86 -4.02
C ILE A 41 -4.63 9.90 -5.53
N ASN A 42 -4.15 11.01 -6.05
CA ASN A 42 -3.76 11.15 -7.44
C ASN A 42 -2.30 10.74 -7.62
N LEU A 43 -2.05 9.91 -8.62
CA LEU A 43 -0.74 9.37 -8.94
C LEU A 43 -0.54 9.33 -10.45
N SER A 44 0.65 9.71 -10.92
CA SER A 44 1.12 9.41 -12.26
C SER A 44 2.17 8.29 -12.16
N VAL A 45 1.75 7.09 -12.51
CA VAL A 45 2.61 5.90 -12.44
C VAL A 45 3.41 5.80 -13.72
N GLY A 46 4.74 5.84 -13.62
CA GLY A 46 5.65 5.61 -14.73
C GLY A 46 5.90 4.10 -14.96
N ALA A 47 6.31 3.75 -16.19
CA ALA A 47 6.68 2.36 -16.53
C ALA A 47 7.82 1.79 -15.65
N GLY A 48 8.61 2.67 -15.03
CA GLY A 48 9.72 2.30 -14.15
C GLY A 48 9.31 1.65 -12.83
N THR A 49 8.07 1.82 -12.37
CA THR A 49 7.56 1.24 -11.11
C THR A 49 7.65 -0.28 -11.08
N PHE A 50 7.57 -0.91 -12.24
CA PHE A 50 7.59 -2.37 -12.37
C PHE A 50 8.96 -2.93 -12.77
N GLN A 51 10.00 -2.09 -12.82
CA GLN A 51 11.33 -2.56 -13.18
C GLN A 51 11.96 -3.40 -12.05
N PRO A 52 12.66 -4.49 -12.41
CA PRO A 52 13.37 -5.29 -11.42
C PRO A 52 14.55 -4.52 -10.80
N VAL A 53 14.82 -4.79 -9.54
CA VAL A 53 16.03 -4.31 -8.85
C VAL A 53 17.23 -5.06 -9.43
N LYS A 54 18.14 -4.32 -10.09
CA LYS A 54 19.30 -4.87 -10.80
C LYS A 54 20.64 -4.70 -10.07
N VAL A 55 20.59 -4.16 -8.85
CA VAL A 55 21.78 -3.86 -8.05
C VAL A 55 22.00 -4.90 -6.95
N ASP A 56 23.25 -5.15 -6.59
CA ASP A 56 23.60 -6.10 -5.54
C ASP A 56 23.27 -5.56 -4.14
N LYS A 57 23.41 -4.26 -3.95
CA LYS A 57 23.07 -3.60 -2.69
C LYS A 57 21.77 -2.81 -2.85
N ILE A 58 20.77 -3.14 -2.05
CA ILE A 58 19.43 -2.50 -2.09
C ILE A 58 19.53 -0.96 -2.02
N LYS A 59 20.47 -0.43 -1.24
CA LYS A 59 20.68 1.02 -1.06
C LYS A 59 21.11 1.75 -2.33
N ASP A 60 21.70 1.03 -3.29
CA ASP A 60 22.20 1.59 -4.54
C ASP A 60 21.11 1.58 -5.64
N HIS A 61 19.92 1.09 -5.34
CA HIS A 61 18.81 1.08 -6.28
C HIS A 61 18.20 2.46 -6.45
N ASP A 62 18.34 3.04 -7.65
CA ASP A 62 17.65 4.28 -8.02
C ASP A 62 16.23 3.97 -8.47
N ILE A 63 15.28 4.23 -7.58
CA ILE A 63 13.86 4.05 -7.88
C ILE A 63 13.35 5.20 -8.74
N HIS A 64 12.55 4.88 -9.75
CA HIS A 64 11.93 5.90 -10.59
C HIS A 64 11.02 6.83 -9.79
N GLU A 65 11.09 8.11 -10.14
CA GLU A 65 10.20 9.13 -9.57
C GLU A 65 8.77 8.89 -10.04
N GLU A 66 7.84 9.14 -9.13
CA GLU A 66 6.41 9.15 -9.42
C GLU A 66 5.84 10.48 -8.95
N PHE A 67 5.03 11.13 -9.80
CA PHE A 67 4.30 12.31 -9.38
C PHE A 67 3.12 11.90 -8.50
N VAL A 68 3.04 12.52 -7.34
CA VAL A 68 2.06 12.22 -6.29
C VAL A 68 1.35 13.49 -5.87
N GLU A 69 0.03 13.42 -5.71
CA GLU A 69 -0.77 14.47 -5.14
C GLU A 69 -1.67 13.89 -4.04
N VAL A 70 -1.43 14.35 -2.80
CA VAL A 70 -2.18 14.00 -1.61
C VAL A 70 -2.85 15.25 -1.06
N GLU A 71 -4.15 15.33 -1.22
CA GLU A 71 -4.98 16.44 -0.77
C GLU A 71 -4.94 16.62 0.76
N PRO A 72 -5.05 17.87 1.28
CA PRO A 72 -5.13 18.12 2.72
C PRO A 72 -6.24 17.30 3.40
N SER A 73 -7.37 17.19 2.73
CA SER A 73 -8.52 16.43 3.21
C SER A 73 -8.23 14.94 3.44
N VAL A 74 -7.28 14.36 2.69
CA VAL A 74 -6.84 12.97 2.84
C VAL A 74 -5.96 12.83 4.08
N ILE A 75 -5.00 13.73 4.26
CA ILE A 75 -4.11 13.74 5.42
C ILE A 75 -4.90 13.92 6.71
N ASP A 76 -5.82 14.89 6.75
CA ASP A 76 -6.72 15.09 7.90
C ASP A 76 -7.55 13.85 8.24
N LYS A 77 -8.05 13.18 7.20
CA LYS A 77 -8.79 11.91 7.39
C LYS A 77 -7.92 10.81 7.99
N VAL A 78 -6.67 10.70 7.56
CA VAL A 78 -5.72 9.72 8.11
C VAL A 78 -5.43 10.04 9.58
N ILE A 79 -5.08 11.28 9.89
CA ILE A 79 -4.79 11.73 11.27
C ILE A 79 -5.98 11.44 12.19
N LYS A 80 -7.18 11.93 11.84
CA LYS A 80 -8.42 11.71 12.60
C LYS A 80 -8.79 10.23 12.75
N THR A 81 -8.38 9.38 11.80
CA THR A 81 -8.59 7.93 11.89
C THR A 81 -7.69 7.32 12.95
N LYS A 82 -6.43 7.71 12.95
CA LYS A 82 -5.44 7.21 13.92
C LYS A 82 -5.73 7.72 15.35
N GLU A 83 -6.08 8.98 15.51
CA GLU A 83 -6.49 9.56 16.79
C GLU A 83 -7.68 8.82 17.44
N LYS A 84 -8.61 8.32 16.63
CA LYS A 84 -9.73 7.51 17.08
C LYS A 84 -9.38 6.03 17.32
N GLY A 85 -8.11 5.64 17.23
CA GLY A 85 -7.67 4.26 17.37
C GLY A 85 -8.12 3.33 16.22
N ASN A 86 -8.61 3.89 15.12
CA ASN A 86 -9.02 3.14 13.93
C ASN A 86 -7.83 2.86 13.00
N LYS A 87 -8.05 2.03 11.98
CA LYS A 87 -7.00 1.56 11.06
C LYS A 87 -7.09 2.24 9.71
N VAL A 88 -5.94 2.58 9.15
CA VAL A 88 -5.76 3.07 7.79
C VAL A 88 -5.37 1.92 6.89
N ILE A 89 -6.15 1.71 5.83
CA ILE A 89 -5.91 0.66 4.84
C ILE A 89 -5.48 1.32 3.53
N ALA A 90 -4.28 1.01 3.06
CA ALA A 90 -3.88 1.34 1.70
C ALA A 90 -4.28 0.21 0.74
N VAL A 91 -4.74 0.58 -0.45
CA VAL A 91 -4.95 -0.36 -1.56
C VAL A 91 -3.97 -0.05 -2.67
N GLY A 92 -3.01 -0.95 -2.83
CA GLY A 92 -1.88 -0.82 -3.74
C GLY A 92 -0.61 -0.26 -3.08
N THR A 93 0.52 -0.74 -3.54
CA THR A 93 1.85 -0.31 -3.08
C THR A 93 2.12 1.15 -3.42
N THR A 94 1.59 1.64 -4.54
CA THR A 94 1.75 3.03 -4.98
C THR A 94 1.01 4.00 -4.05
N ALA A 95 -0.22 3.66 -3.62
CA ALA A 95 -0.95 4.45 -2.61
C ALA A 95 -0.20 4.48 -1.28
N THR A 96 0.41 3.36 -0.90
CA THR A 96 1.24 3.29 0.31
C THR A 96 2.43 4.24 0.21
N ARG A 97 3.19 4.20 -0.91
CA ARG A 97 4.33 5.11 -1.11
C ARG A 97 3.90 6.58 -1.07
N ALA A 98 2.79 6.91 -1.71
CA ALA A 98 2.27 8.27 -1.77
C ALA A 98 1.94 8.83 -0.38
N ILE A 99 1.15 8.10 0.40
CA ILE A 99 0.74 8.59 1.72
C ILE A 99 1.91 8.61 2.71
N GLU A 100 2.80 7.61 2.66
CA GLU A 100 4.00 7.60 3.51
C GLU A 100 4.94 8.75 3.15
N THR A 101 5.07 9.14 1.87
CA THR A 101 5.84 10.32 1.45
C THR A 101 5.29 11.59 2.12
N ALA A 102 3.97 11.80 2.07
CA ALA A 102 3.34 12.97 2.69
C ALA A 102 3.57 13.02 4.21
N PHE A 103 3.49 11.85 4.88
CA PHE A 103 3.71 11.76 6.33
C PHE A 103 5.18 11.86 6.75
N LEU A 104 6.12 11.51 5.88
CA LEU A 104 7.55 11.71 6.15
C LEU A 104 7.92 13.20 6.13
N ASN A 105 7.31 13.96 5.23
CA ASN A 105 7.58 15.38 5.09
C ASN A 105 6.84 16.25 6.12
N ASN A 106 5.97 15.66 6.97
CA ASN A 106 5.13 16.36 7.94
C ASN A 106 4.28 17.49 7.32
N GLU A 107 3.87 17.35 6.08
CA GLU A 107 3.12 18.36 5.34
C GLU A 107 1.61 18.15 5.51
N LYS A 108 0.86 19.26 5.47
CA LYS A 108 -0.62 19.24 5.44
C LYS A 108 -1.19 18.81 4.09
N SER A 109 -0.38 18.82 3.04
CA SER A 109 -0.65 18.33 1.69
C SER A 109 0.67 17.95 1.06
N PHE A 110 0.65 17.09 0.05
CA PHE A 110 1.85 16.81 -0.73
C PHE A 110 1.51 16.83 -2.22
N ARG A 111 2.28 17.61 -3.00
CA ARG A 111 2.20 17.62 -4.47
C ARG A 111 3.61 17.73 -5.02
N GLY A 112 4.09 16.67 -5.66
CA GLY A 112 5.45 16.65 -6.19
C GLY A 112 5.90 15.25 -6.58
N TYR A 113 7.15 15.15 -6.94
CA TYR A 113 7.78 13.87 -7.26
C TYR A 113 8.31 13.20 -5.99
N THR A 114 8.13 11.88 -5.90
CA THR A 114 8.69 11.05 -4.84
C THR A 114 9.61 9.97 -5.39
N LYS A 115 10.78 9.84 -4.77
CA LYS A 115 11.72 8.73 -4.93
C LYS A 115 11.70 7.80 -3.70
N LEU A 116 10.61 7.81 -2.93
CA LEU A 116 10.56 7.00 -1.72
C LEU A 116 10.68 5.52 -2.08
N PHE A 117 11.80 4.93 -1.71
CA PHE A 117 12.05 3.50 -1.81
C PHE A 117 11.84 2.84 -0.45
N ILE A 118 10.78 2.04 -0.34
CA ILE A 118 10.44 1.33 0.90
C ILE A 118 11.02 -0.07 0.84
N TYR A 119 11.91 -0.38 1.79
CA TYR A 119 12.56 -1.69 1.95
C TYR A 119 12.65 -2.05 3.44
N PRO A 120 13.04 -3.27 3.82
CA PRO A 120 13.11 -3.70 5.22
C PRO A 120 13.88 -2.73 6.12
N GLY A 121 13.27 -2.37 7.25
CA GLY A 121 13.74 -1.32 8.17
C GLY A 121 13.00 0.01 8.04
N PHE A 122 12.09 0.16 7.06
CA PHE A 122 11.24 1.34 6.93
C PHE A 122 10.18 1.41 8.04
N ASN A 123 10.03 2.60 8.65
CA ASN A 123 9.03 2.85 9.69
C ASN A 123 7.77 3.49 9.08
N PHE A 124 6.72 2.69 8.90
CA PHE A 124 5.43 3.16 8.39
C PHE A 124 4.70 4.04 9.40
N LYS A 125 4.37 5.27 9.01
CA LYS A 125 3.69 6.27 9.86
C LYS A 125 2.17 6.30 9.62
N ALA A 126 1.74 6.16 8.39
CA ALA A 126 0.35 6.34 7.97
C ALA A 126 -0.43 5.03 7.89
N VAL A 127 0.14 4.00 7.25
CA VAL A 127 -0.57 2.78 6.85
C VAL A 127 -0.49 1.69 7.93
N ASP A 128 -1.63 1.11 8.29
CA ASP A 128 -1.74 0.01 9.25
C ASP A 128 -2.03 -1.34 8.57
N LEU A 129 -2.76 -1.30 7.46
CA LEU A 129 -3.12 -2.47 6.65
C LEU A 129 -2.87 -2.18 5.17
N LEU A 130 -2.43 -3.18 4.43
CA LEU A 130 -2.16 -3.08 3.00
C LEU A 130 -2.93 -4.17 2.24
N ILE A 131 -3.72 -3.76 1.24
CA ILE A 131 -4.28 -4.67 0.24
C ILE A 131 -3.42 -4.52 -1.02
N THR A 132 -2.83 -5.61 -1.49
CA THR A 132 -2.01 -5.60 -2.70
C THR A 132 -2.00 -6.96 -3.38
N ASN A 133 -1.66 -7.00 -4.67
CA ASN A 133 -1.46 -8.23 -5.41
C ASN A 133 -0.14 -8.90 -5.04
N PHE A 134 0.07 -10.13 -5.49
CA PHE A 134 1.35 -10.80 -5.41
C PHE A 134 2.32 -10.24 -6.45
N HIS A 135 3.55 -9.92 -6.02
CA HIS A 135 4.58 -9.30 -6.83
C HIS A 135 5.70 -10.28 -7.18
N LEU A 136 6.40 -10.02 -8.28
CA LEU A 136 7.51 -10.86 -8.71
C LEU A 136 8.74 -10.70 -7.80
N PRO A 137 9.59 -11.74 -7.70
CA PRO A 137 10.89 -11.64 -7.05
C PRO A 137 11.76 -10.51 -7.64
N LYS A 138 12.68 -9.99 -6.84
CA LYS A 138 13.60 -8.91 -7.21
C LYS A 138 12.90 -7.61 -7.65
N SER A 139 11.67 -7.35 -7.19
CA SER A 139 10.97 -6.08 -7.46
C SER A 139 10.97 -5.16 -6.24
N SER A 140 10.95 -3.85 -6.48
CA SER A 140 10.77 -2.84 -5.43
C SER A 140 9.45 -3.03 -4.67
N LEU A 141 8.43 -3.57 -5.34
CA LEU A 141 7.13 -3.87 -4.76
C LEU A 141 7.20 -5.02 -3.74
N LEU A 142 7.98 -6.06 -4.02
CA LEU A 142 8.22 -7.15 -3.05
C LEU A 142 9.04 -6.66 -1.86
N MET A 143 9.98 -5.71 -2.07
CA MET A 143 10.73 -5.07 -0.98
C MET A 143 9.80 -4.32 -0.03
N LEU A 144 8.82 -3.57 -0.56
CA LEU A 144 7.80 -2.89 0.24
C LEU A 144 6.96 -3.89 1.05
N VAL A 145 6.51 -4.97 0.45
CA VAL A 145 5.78 -6.03 1.16
C VAL A 145 6.63 -6.60 2.29
N SER A 146 7.91 -6.90 1.99
CA SER A 146 8.86 -7.41 3.00
C SER A 146 9.09 -6.42 4.13
N ALA A 147 9.15 -5.11 3.84
CA ALA A 147 9.24 -4.07 4.85
C ALA A 147 7.97 -4.00 5.72
N PHE A 148 6.80 -4.24 5.12
CA PHE A 148 5.51 -4.09 5.78
C PHE A 148 5.20 -5.22 6.78
N ILE A 149 5.48 -6.46 6.41
CA ILE A 149 5.14 -7.64 7.21
C ILE A 149 6.35 -8.39 7.80
N GLY A 150 7.56 -7.95 7.48
CA GLY A 150 8.80 -8.65 7.82
C GLY A 150 9.17 -9.74 6.81
N PHE A 151 10.48 -9.97 6.66
CA PHE A 151 11.04 -10.87 5.64
C PHE A 151 10.55 -12.32 5.78
N ASN A 152 10.52 -12.85 7.01
CA ASN A 152 10.12 -14.24 7.26
C ASN A 152 8.63 -14.48 6.92
N ASN A 153 7.76 -13.55 7.32
CA ASN A 153 6.33 -13.62 6.99
C ASN A 153 6.11 -13.52 5.48
N MET A 154 6.80 -12.59 4.81
CA MET A 154 6.75 -12.45 3.37
C MET A 154 7.16 -13.76 2.69
N LYS A 155 8.30 -14.34 3.07
CA LYS A 155 8.77 -15.61 2.50
C LYS A 155 7.74 -16.73 2.68
N SER A 156 7.19 -16.89 3.87
CA SER A 156 6.18 -17.93 4.17
C SER A 156 4.92 -17.74 3.32
N ILE A 157 4.37 -16.53 3.25
CA ILE A 157 3.18 -16.22 2.46
C ILE A 157 3.41 -16.50 0.96
N TYR A 158 4.55 -16.11 0.42
CA TYR A 158 4.87 -16.30 -0.99
C TYR A 158 5.14 -17.77 -1.34
N THR A 159 5.78 -18.53 -0.44
CA THR A 159 5.92 -19.98 -0.61
C THR A 159 4.54 -20.63 -0.71
N LYS A 160 3.65 -20.34 0.25
CA LYS A 160 2.27 -20.85 0.23
C LYS A 160 1.49 -20.41 -1.01
N ALA A 161 1.66 -19.17 -1.45
CA ALA A 161 0.98 -18.66 -2.65
C ALA A 161 1.39 -19.43 -3.92
N VAL A 162 2.67 -19.80 -4.04
CA VAL A 162 3.15 -20.64 -5.14
C VAL A 162 2.60 -22.06 -5.05
N GLU A 163 2.64 -22.68 -3.86
CA GLU A 163 2.12 -24.03 -3.62
C GLU A 163 0.62 -24.13 -3.93
N GLU A 164 -0.16 -23.14 -3.51
CA GLU A 164 -1.62 -23.06 -3.72
C GLU A 164 -2.00 -22.44 -5.09
N LYS A 165 -1.02 -22.15 -5.96
CA LYS A 165 -1.21 -21.65 -7.34
C LYS A 165 -1.98 -20.33 -7.40
N TYR A 166 -1.76 -19.43 -6.44
CA TYR A 166 -2.28 -18.06 -6.54
C TYR A 166 -1.74 -17.35 -7.77
N ARG A 167 -2.58 -16.52 -8.39
CA ARG A 167 -2.20 -15.74 -9.57
C ARG A 167 -1.47 -14.47 -9.14
N PHE A 168 -0.38 -14.19 -9.79
CA PHE A 168 0.47 -13.03 -9.55
C PHE A 168 0.12 -11.86 -10.46
N LEU A 169 0.68 -10.68 -10.15
CA LEU A 169 0.54 -9.42 -10.90
C LEU A 169 -0.85 -8.79 -10.79
N SER A 170 -1.06 -7.69 -11.54
CA SER A 170 -2.19 -6.76 -11.36
C SER A 170 -3.57 -7.38 -11.59
N TYR A 171 -3.67 -8.42 -12.40
CA TYR A 171 -4.93 -9.18 -12.65
C TYR A 171 -5.01 -10.48 -11.85
N GLY A 172 -4.08 -10.66 -10.92
CA GLY A 172 -4.00 -11.84 -10.08
C GLY A 172 -4.80 -11.71 -8.79
N ASP A 173 -4.47 -12.61 -7.89
CA ASP A 173 -5.06 -12.64 -6.55
C ASP A 173 -4.45 -11.54 -5.67
N ALA A 174 -5.15 -11.18 -4.60
CA ALA A 174 -4.74 -10.13 -3.69
C ALA A 174 -4.64 -10.66 -2.25
N MET A 175 -3.77 -10.04 -1.49
CA MET A 175 -3.56 -10.31 -0.06
C MET A 175 -3.91 -9.09 0.78
N LEU A 176 -4.44 -9.32 1.98
CA LEU A 176 -4.61 -8.31 3.02
C LEU A 176 -3.53 -8.53 4.08
N LEU A 177 -2.65 -7.57 4.20
CA LEU A 177 -1.49 -7.61 5.08
C LEU A 177 -1.68 -6.68 6.27
N LYS A 178 -1.24 -7.10 7.47
CA LYS A 178 -1.15 -6.27 8.66
C LYS A 178 0.32 -5.87 8.86
N LYS A 179 0.55 -4.60 9.17
CA LYS A 179 1.88 -4.09 9.50
C LYS A 179 2.48 -4.90 10.67
N ASN A 180 3.74 -5.31 10.53
CA ASN A 180 4.48 -5.93 11.62
C ASN A 180 4.66 -4.91 12.76
N GLU A 181 4.30 -5.30 13.96
CA GLU A 181 4.50 -4.53 15.18
C GLU A 181 5.87 -4.96 15.74
N THR A 182 6.95 -4.36 15.24
CA THR A 182 8.30 -4.50 15.84
C THR A 182 8.57 -3.36 16.77
#